data_5885b4b292a5c928b6d3c3d44948104a
#
_entry.id   5885b4b292a5c928b6d3c3d44948104a
#
_cell.length_a   1.000
_cell.length_b   1.000
_cell.length_c   1.000
_cell.angle_alpha   90.00
_cell.angle_beta   90.00
_cell.angle_gamma   90.00
#
_symmetry.space_group_name_H-M   'P 1'
#
loop_
_entity.id
_entity.type
_entity.pdbx_description
1 polymer ?
#
loop_
_entity_poly.entity_id
_entity_poly.type
_entity_poly.pdbx_seq_one_letter_code
_entity_poly.pdbx_strand_id
1 'polypeptide(L)'
;ASDVYKRQYLYSTNGVSNDDTTTDKKKVVVIGSGPNRIGQGIEFDYCCVHGVSSLKENGYEAIMINSNPETVSTDYDTADKLYFEPLAWNEVKAVLNREKPDSVIIQLGGQTPLKLAKNIHDAGFSIAGSSLEVIDSTEDRDLFQKLCSKQNIKQPLSRIANSEVELVDSVNHIGFPVLLRPSYVLGGRAMR
;
A
#
# COMPACT_ATOMS: atom_id res chain seq x y z
N ALA A 1 -26.68 9.18 -24.59
CA ALA A 1 -27.17 9.29 -23.20
C ALA A 1 -27.22 7.93 -22.48
N SER A 2 -26.85 6.80 -23.14
CA SER A 2 -26.93 5.46 -22.54
C SER A 2 -25.65 4.98 -21.85
N ASP A 3 -24.54 5.68 -21.98
CA ASP A 3 -23.24 5.20 -21.51
C ASP A 3 -22.84 5.71 -20.10
N VAL A 4 -23.65 6.60 -19.52
CA VAL A 4 -23.34 7.23 -18.22
C VAL A 4 -23.52 6.27 -17.03
N TYR A 5 -24.14 5.11 -17.22
CA TYR A 5 -24.49 4.20 -16.12
C TYR A 5 -23.79 2.84 -16.16
N LYS A 6 -22.86 2.61 -17.07
CA LYS A 6 -22.12 1.35 -17.12
C LYS A 6 -20.86 1.45 -16.26
N ARG A 7 -21.03 1.48 -14.95
CA ARG A 7 -19.92 1.18 -14.03
C ARG A 7 -19.67 -0.33 -14.10
N GLN A 8 -18.55 -0.70 -14.70
CA GLN A 8 -18.13 -2.10 -14.73
C GLN A 8 -17.05 -2.29 -13.68
N TYR A 9 -17.37 -3.08 -12.67
CA TYR A 9 -16.41 -3.56 -11.69
C TYR A 9 -16.04 -4.99 -12.05
N LEU A 10 -14.76 -5.31 -11.96
CA LEU A 10 -14.27 -6.68 -12.12
C LEU A 10 -14.15 -7.33 -10.73
N TYR A 11 -14.63 -8.56 -10.63
CA TYR A 11 -14.59 -9.35 -9.41
C TYR A 11 -13.93 -10.69 -9.69
N SER A 12 -13.15 -11.19 -8.74
CA SER A 12 -12.69 -12.57 -8.81
C SER A 12 -13.78 -13.54 -8.32
N THR A 13 -13.88 -14.67 -8.96
CA THR A 13 -14.79 -15.75 -8.55
C THR A 13 -14.09 -17.09 -8.65
N ASN A 14 -14.60 -18.10 -7.94
CA ASN A 14 -14.16 -19.49 -8.09
C ASN A 14 -14.79 -20.18 -9.32
N GLY A 15 -15.46 -19.44 -10.19
CA GLY A 15 -16.06 -19.93 -11.42
C GLY A 15 -15.03 -20.17 -12.53
N VAL A 16 -15.48 -20.84 -13.60
CA VAL A 16 -14.65 -21.17 -14.78
C VAL A 16 -14.73 -20.11 -15.90
N SER A 17 -15.68 -19.16 -15.85
CA SER A 17 -15.82 -18.11 -16.84
C SER A 17 -15.07 -16.86 -16.43
N ASN A 18 -14.41 -16.22 -17.40
CA ASN A 18 -13.79 -14.90 -17.25
C ASN A 18 -14.40 -13.99 -18.32
N ASP A 19 -15.10 -12.97 -17.90
CA ASP A 19 -15.73 -11.98 -18.79
C ASP A 19 -14.78 -10.85 -19.18
N ASP A 20 -13.59 -10.83 -18.57
CA ASP A 20 -12.55 -9.85 -18.83
C ASP A 20 -11.54 -10.35 -19.88
N THR A 21 -11.08 -9.43 -20.72
CA THR A 21 -10.03 -9.69 -21.71
C THR A 21 -8.75 -8.98 -21.30
N THR A 22 -7.66 -9.74 -21.28
CA THR A 22 -6.34 -9.15 -21.09
C THR A 22 -5.81 -8.57 -22.41
N THR A 23 -5.00 -7.52 -22.33
CA THR A 23 -4.35 -6.89 -23.48
C THR A 23 -2.87 -7.21 -23.50
N ASP A 24 -2.20 -6.95 -24.64
CA ASP A 24 -0.73 -7.06 -24.76
C ASP A 24 0.00 -5.71 -24.55
N LYS A 25 -0.72 -4.70 -24.06
CA LYS A 25 -0.13 -3.40 -23.74
C LYS A 25 0.81 -3.52 -22.53
N LYS A 26 1.75 -2.60 -22.42
CA LYS A 26 2.49 -2.43 -21.17
C LYS A 26 1.56 -2.03 -20.05
N LYS A 27 1.59 -2.77 -18.96
CA LYS A 27 0.62 -2.66 -17.86
C LYS A 27 1.30 -2.34 -16.55
N VAL A 28 0.66 -1.47 -15.79
CA VAL A 28 1.06 -1.21 -14.41
C VAL A 28 -0.16 -1.34 -13.51
N VAL A 29 -0.03 -2.13 -12.46
CA VAL A 29 -1.05 -2.26 -11.42
C VAL A 29 -0.76 -1.26 -10.30
N VAL A 30 -1.77 -0.49 -9.91
CA VAL A 30 -1.75 0.37 -8.73
C VAL A 30 -2.66 -0.25 -7.66
N ILE A 31 -2.10 -0.50 -6.48
CA ILE A 31 -2.88 -1.05 -5.35
C ILE A 31 -3.28 0.09 -4.42
N GLY A 32 -4.58 0.24 -4.20
CA GLY A 32 -5.16 1.28 -3.36
C GLY A 32 -5.07 1.03 -1.86
N SER A 33 -5.71 1.88 -1.08
CA SER A 33 -5.69 1.83 0.38
C SER A 33 -6.72 0.89 1.00
N GLY A 34 -7.71 0.47 0.22
CA GLY A 34 -8.91 -0.16 0.75
C GLY A 34 -9.83 0.85 1.46
N PRO A 35 -10.79 0.38 2.26
CA PRO A 35 -11.64 1.26 3.07
C PRO A 35 -10.83 2.12 4.03
N ASN A 36 -11.20 3.39 4.16
CA ASN A 36 -10.54 4.32 5.06
C ASN A 36 -10.64 3.85 6.53
N ARG A 37 -9.53 4.00 7.24
CA ARG A 37 -9.44 3.71 8.68
C ARG A 37 -9.38 5.02 9.46
N ILE A 38 -9.74 4.96 10.74
CA ILE A 38 -9.56 6.11 11.65
C ILE A 38 -8.09 6.57 11.61
N GLY A 39 -7.89 7.86 11.32
CA GLY A 39 -6.55 8.46 11.17
C GLY A 39 -5.98 8.42 9.75
N GLN A 40 -6.73 7.91 8.77
CA GLN A 40 -6.43 8.03 7.34
C GLN A 40 -7.37 9.05 6.70
N GLY A 41 -6.84 9.84 5.78
CA GLY A 41 -7.59 10.76 4.95
C GLY A 41 -7.62 10.34 3.48
N ILE A 42 -8.08 11.23 2.63
CA ILE A 42 -8.20 11.00 1.19
C ILE A 42 -6.85 11.07 0.45
N GLU A 43 -5.77 11.44 1.12
CA GLU A 43 -4.45 11.62 0.52
C GLU A 43 -3.94 10.36 -0.21
N PHE A 44 -4.24 9.17 0.31
CA PHE A 44 -3.83 7.93 -0.33
C PHE A 44 -4.61 7.67 -1.63
N ASP A 45 -5.90 7.98 -1.65
CA ASP A 45 -6.69 7.84 -2.86
C ASP A 45 -6.30 8.89 -3.90
N TYR A 46 -6.09 10.13 -3.47
CA TYR A 46 -5.57 11.21 -4.31
C TYR A 46 -4.26 10.80 -5.00
N CYS A 47 -3.30 10.24 -4.25
CA CYS A 47 -2.05 9.74 -4.81
C CYS A 47 -2.28 8.62 -5.84
N CYS A 48 -3.19 7.69 -5.56
CA CYS A 48 -3.53 6.61 -6.48
C CYS A 48 -4.12 7.15 -7.79
N VAL A 49 -5.07 8.09 -7.72
CA VAL A 49 -5.69 8.71 -8.89
C VAL A 49 -4.66 9.42 -9.77
N HIS A 50 -3.76 10.22 -9.16
CA HIS A 50 -2.69 10.88 -9.91
C HIS A 50 -1.68 9.89 -10.48
N GLY A 51 -1.36 8.82 -9.76
CA GLY A 51 -0.51 7.75 -10.26
C GLY A 51 -1.11 7.07 -11.50
N VAL A 52 -2.38 6.74 -11.46
CA VAL A 52 -3.13 6.16 -12.59
C VAL A 52 -3.16 7.12 -13.77
N SER A 53 -3.48 8.42 -13.55
CA SER A 53 -3.48 9.43 -14.61
C SER A 53 -2.12 9.54 -15.29
N SER A 54 -1.06 9.63 -14.51
CA SER A 54 0.32 9.69 -15.03
C SER A 54 0.70 8.46 -15.84
N LEU A 55 0.29 7.26 -15.43
CA LEU A 55 0.52 6.04 -16.19
C LEU A 55 -0.18 6.08 -17.55
N LYS A 56 -1.44 6.48 -17.60
CA LYS A 56 -2.23 6.61 -18.84
C LYS A 56 -1.60 7.65 -19.78
N GLU A 57 -1.20 8.81 -19.26
CA GLU A 57 -0.52 9.87 -20.03
C GLU A 57 0.81 9.39 -20.65
N ASN A 58 1.48 8.44 -20.00
CA ASN A 58 2.71 7.84 -20.48
C ASN A 58 2.51 6.55 -21.31
N GLY A 59 1.27 6.23 -21.68
CA GLY A 59 0.94 5.14 -22.61
C GLY A 59 0.90 3.76 -21.98
N TYR A 60 0.86 3.65 -20.66
CA TYR A 60 0.64 2.39 -19.96
C TYR A 60 -0.86 2.11 -19.80
N GLU A 61 -1.24 0.84 -19.85
CA GLU A 61 -2.54 0.42 -19.35
C GLU A 61 -2.49 0.42 -17.82
N ALA A 62 -3.25 1.33 -17.23
CA ALA A 62 -3.31 1.51 -15.78
C ALA A 62 -4.42 0.64 -15.18
N ILE A 63 -4.04 -0.31 -14.33
CA ILE A 63 -4.96 -1.23 -13.66
C ILE A 63 -5.02 -0.86 -12.18
N MET A 64 -6.22 -0.59 -11.67
CA MET A 64 -6.45 -0.30 -10.26
C MET A 64 -6.98 -1.53 -9.54
N ILE A 65 -6.42 -1.83 -8.36
CA ILE A 65 -7.00 -2.79 -7.40
C ILE A 65 -7.36 -2.00 -6.14
N ASN A 66 -8.64 -1.92 -5.82
CA ASN A 66 -9.10 -1.25 -4.60
C ASN A 66 -10.48 -1.79 -4.18
N SER A 67 -10.82 -1.66 -2.91
CA SER A 67 -12.08 -2.14 -2.33
C SER A 67 -12.87 -1.05 -1.58
N ASN A 68 -12.54 0.21 -1.80
CA ASN A 68 -13.31 1.32 -1.25
C ASN A 68 -14.39 1.76 -2.26
N PRO A 69 -15.70 1.59 -1.97
CA PRO A 69 -16.75 1.96 -2.91
C PRO A 69 -17.01 3.48 -3.00
N GLU A 70 -16.52 4.24 -2.04
CA GLU A 70 -16.79 5.67 -1.86
C GLU A 70 -15.52 6.51 -2.14
N THR A 71 -14.84 6.24 -3.25
CA THR A 71 -13.60 6.96 -3.56
C THR A 71 -13.35 7.05 -5.06
N VAL A 72 -12.61 8.09 -5.49
CA VAL A 72 -12.40 8.43 -6.89
C VAL A 72 -11.56 7.37 -7.64
N SER A 73 -10.60 6.72 -6.98
CA SER A 73 -9.81 5.66 -7.63
C SER A 73 -10.64 4.46 -8.07
N THR A 74 -11.84 4.28 -7.52
CA THR A 74 -12.80 3.24 -7.91
C THR A 74 -13.92 3.75 -8.82
N ASP A 75 -13.82 4.98 -9.32
CA ASP A 75 -14.71 5.45 -10.37
C ASP A 75 -14.35 4.77 -11.71
N TYR A 76 -15.37 4.49 -12.50
CA TYR A 76 -15.27 3.67 -13.72
C TYR A 76 -14.37 4.27 -14.81
N ASP A 77 -14.13 5.57 -14.78
CA ASP A 77 -13.36 6.33 -15.77
C ASP A 77 -11.96 6.69 -15.29
N THR A 78 -11.60 6.36 -14.05
CA THR A 78 -10.28 6.68 -13.49
C THR A 78 -9.19 5.81 -14.08
N ALA A 79 -9.28 4.50 -13.96
CA ALA A 79 -8.31 3.54 -14.50
C ALA A 79 -8.82 2.90 -15.82
N ASP A 80 -7.93 2.31 -16.61
CA ASP A 80 -8.33 1.52 -17.79
C ASP A 80 -9.06 0.25 -17.38
N LYS A 81 -8.65 -0.33 -16.23
CA LYS A 81 -9.33 -1.46 -15.57
C LYS A 81 -9.38 -1.26 -14.06
N LEU A 82 -10.50 -1.63 -13.49
CA LEU A 82 -10.70 -1.65 -12.05
C LEU A 82 -11.05 -3.06 -11.58
N TYR A 83 -10.21 -3.62 -10.73
CA TYR A 83 -10.52 -4.80 -9.93
C TYR A 83 -10.99 -4.37 -8.55
N PHE A 84 -12.29 -4.51 -8.31
CA PHE A 84 -12.90 -4.18 -7.02
C PHE A 84 -12.80 -5.40 -6.10
N GLU A 85 -11.60 -5.59 -5.50
CA GLU A 85 -11.25 -6.77 -4.74
C GLU A 85 -10.70 -6.41 -3.36
N PRO A 86 -10.87 -7.27 -2.36
CA PRO A 86 -10.19 -7.15 -1.10
C PRO A 86 -8.67 -7.10 -1.30
N LEU A 87 -7.99 -6.23 -0.54
CA LEU A 87 -6.54 -6.09 -0.60
C LEU A 87 -5.85 -7.17 0.26
N ALA A 88 -6.28 -8.42 0.11
CA ALA A 88 -5.63 -9.58 0.69
C ALA A 88 -4.80 -10.30 -0.38
N TRP A 89 -3.79 -11.06 0.07
CA TRP A 89 -2.80 -11.60 -0.85
C TRP A 89 -3.36 -12.50 -1.94
N ASN A 90 -4.31 -13.36 -1.58
CA ASN A 90 -4.87 -14.34 -2.53
C ASN A 90 -5.59 -13.65 -3.70
N GLU A 91 -6.38 -12.64 -3.41
CA GLU A 91 -7.16 -11.85 -4.37
C GLU A 91 -6.23 -11.02 -5.25
N VAL A 92 -5.29 -10.30 -4.63
CA VAL A 92 -4.29 -9.51 -5.36
C VAL A 92 -3.43 -10.43 -6.25
N LYS A 93 -2.98 -11.57 -5.74
CA LYS A 93 -2.21 -12.55 -6.52
C LYS A 93 -2.99 -13.08 -7.73
N ALA A 94 -4.29 -13.33 -7.57
CA ALA A 94 -5.14 -13.79 -8.66
C ALA A 94 -5.18 -12.76 -9.79
N VAL A 95 -5.35 -11.48 -9.46
CA VAL A 95 -5.32 -10.38 -10.44
C VAL A 95 -3.96 -10.26 -11.11
N LEU A 96 -2.87 -10.26 -10.32
CA LEU A 96 -1.50 -10.15 -10.86
C LEU A 96 -1.16 -11.32 -11.80
N ASN A 97 -1.55 -12.55 -11.45
CA ASN A 97 -1.35 -13.72 -12.30
C ASN A 97 -2.14 -13.64 -13.62
N ARG A 98 -3.33 -13.05 -13.58
CA ARG A 98 -4.17 -12.87 -14.74
C ARG A 98 -3.63 -11.80 -15.67
N GLU A 99 -3.36 -10.61 -15.12
CA GLU A 99 -2.97 -9.45 -15.91
C GLU A 99 -1.50 -9.47 -16.33
N LYS A 100 -0.64 -10.13 -15.54
CA LYS A 100 0.83 -10.21 -15.76
C LYS A 100 1.44 -8.83 -16.02
N PRO A 101 1.28 -7.89 -15.08
CA PRO A 101 1.75 -6.52 -15.28
C PRO A 101 3.28 -6.45 -15.37
N ASP A 102 3.79 -5.44 -16.06
CA ASP A 102 5.22 -5.13 -16.10
C ASP A 102 5.74 -4.68 -14.72
N SER A 103 4.87 -4.01 -13.94
CA SER A 103 5.19 -3.62 -12.57
C SER A 103 3.95 -3.34 -11.72
N VAL A 104 4.17 -3.27 -10.41
CA VAL A 104 3.13 -3.01 -9.40
C VAL A 104 3.55 -1.82 -8.54
N ILE A 105 2.68 -0.83 -8.40
CA ILE A 105 2.85 0.33 -7.51
C ILE A 105 2.09 0.07 -6.22
N ILE A 106 2.80 0.08 -5.09
CA ILE A 106 2.24 -0.20 -3.76
C ILE A 106 2.40 0.95 -2.76
N GLN A 107 3.12 2.01 -3.12
CA GLN A 107 3.45 3.08 -2.18
C GLN A 107 2.41 4.19 -2.12
N LEU A 108 1.49 4.26 -3.10
CA LEU A 108 0.49 5.32 -3.17
C LEU A 108 -0.72 5.06 -2.26
N GLY A 109 -1.02 3.79 -1.97
CA GLY A 109 -2.16 3.37 -1.14
C GLY A 109 -1.90 3.32 0.37
N GLY A 110 -0.79 3.87 0.85
CA GLY A 110 -0.42 3.86 2.26
C GLY A 110 -0.03 2.48 2.78
N GLN A 111 -0.30 2.22 4.06
CA GLN A 111 0.20 1.04 4.78
C GLN A 111 -0.43 -0.29 4.33
N THR A 112 -1.61 -0.27 3.73
CA THR A 112 -2.31 -1.49 3.34
C THR A 112 -1.58 -2.23 2.22
N PRO A 113 -1.29 -1.60 1.07
CA PRO A 113 -0.53 -2.27 0.02
C PRO A 113 0.94 -2.51 0.37
N LEU A 114 1.57 -1.69 1.22
CA LEU A 114 2.95 -1.91 1.65
C LEU A 114 3.14 -3.25 2.36
N LYS A 115 2.13 -3.72 3.10
CA LYS A 115 2.16 -5.05 3.73
C LYS A 115 2.22 -6.20 2.74
N LEU A 116 1.86 -5.97 1.48
CA LEU A 116 1.92 -6.96 0.40
C LEU A 116 3.28 -6.98 -0.31
N ALA A 117 4.18 -6.03 -0.03
CA ALA A 117 5.46 -5.87 -0.72
C ALA A 117 6.25 -7.17 -0.81
N LYS A 118 6.45 -7.84 0.33
CA LYS A 118 7.17 -9.11 0.39
C LYS A 118 6.49 -10.20 -0.44
N ASN A 119 5.17 -10.34 -0.32
CA ASN A 119 4.42 -11.35 -1.05
C ASN A 119 4.49 -11.13 -2.58
N ILE A 120 4.40 -9.88 -3.03
CA ILE A 120 4.49 -9.48 -4.44
C ILE A 120 5.88 -9.80 -4.98
N HIS A 121 6.93 -9.41 -4.24
CA HIS A 121 8.32 -9.67 -4.59
C HIS A 121 8.63 -11.18 -4.66
N ASP A 122 8.24 -11.95 -3.62
CA ASP A 122 8.49 -13.39 -3.52
C ASP A 122 7.73 -14.18 -4.61
N ALA A 123 6.63 -13.63 -5.11
CA ALA A 123 5.90 -14.18 -6.26
C ALA A 123 6.51 -13.82 -7.62
N GLY A 124 7.60 -13.05 -7.66
CA GLY A 124 8.34 -12.70 -8.87
C GLY A 124 7.80 -11.48 -9.62
N PHE A 125 6.88 -10.70 -9.04
CA PHE A 125 6.40 -9.47 -9.66
C PHE A 125 7.34 -8.29 -9.35
N SER A 126 7.55 -7.44 -10.34
CA SER A 126 8.35 -6.21 -10.18
C SER A 126 7.58 -5.15 -9.42
N ILE A 127 8.17 -4.58 -8.38
CA ILE A 127 7.64 -3.42 -7.66
C ILE A 127 8.26 -2.17 -8.27
N ALA A 128 7.42 -1.24 -8.75
CA ALA A 128 7.87 0.06 -9.23
C ALA A 128 8.09 1.03 -8.06
N GLY A 129 9.12 1.87 -8.16
CA GLY A 129 9.50 2.82 -7.13
C GLY A 129 10.60 2.29 -6.22
N SER A 130 10.39 2.29 -4.91
CA SER A 130 11.41 1.82 -3.96
C SER A 130 11.49 0.30 -3.93
N SER A 131 12.71 -0.22 -3.78
CA SER A 131 12.93 -1.66 -3.61
C SER A 131 12.38 -2.17 -2.28
N LEU A 132 12.16 -3.49 -2.18
CA LEU A 132 11.71 -4.12 -0.93
C LEU A 132 12.64 -3.78 0.25
N GLU A 133 13.95 -3.80 0.04
CA GLU A 133 14.94 -3.44 1.08
C GLU A 133 14.77 -2.00 1.59
N VAL A 134 14.46 -1.06 0.69
CA VAL A 134 14.21 0.34 1.06
C VAL A 134 12.90 0.45 1.82
N ILE A 135 11.86 -0.25 1.38
CA ILE A 135 10.57 -0.28 2.08
C ILE A 135 10.77 -0.84 3.50
N ASP A 136 11.41 -1.99 3.64
CA ASP A 136 11.66 -2.62 4.95
C ASP A 136 12.51 -1.70 5.84
N SER A 137 13.54 -1.06 5.31
CA SER A 137 14.40 -0.16 6.09
C SER A 137 13.72 1.12 6.56
N THR A 138 12.64 1.52 5.89
CA THR A 138 11.87 2.72 6.27
C THR A 138 10.65 2.39 7.16
N GLU A 139 10.08 1.21 7.02
CA GLU A 139 8.94 0.76 7.83
C GLU A 139 9.37 0.19 9.19
N ASP A 140 10.51 -0.52 9.24
CA ASP A 140 11.07 -1.02 10.50
C ASP A 140 11.77 0.12 11.27
N ARG A 141 11.32 0.35 12.49
CA ARG A 141 11.81 1.47 13.32
C ARG A 141 13.27 1.35 13.70
N ASP A 142 13.74 0.15 13.98
CA ASP A 142 15.14 -0.10 14.36
C ASP A 142 16.06 0.12 13.16
N LEU A 143 15.68 -0.38 11.99
CA LEU A 143 16.40 -0.15 10.75
C LEU A 143 16.40 1.32 10.36
N PHE A 144 15.25 1.99 10.48
CA PHE A 144 15.14 3.42 10.21
C PHE A 144 15.99 4.27 11.15
N GLN A 145 16.00 3.96 12.45
CA GLN A 145 16.85 4.64 13.43
C GLN A 145 18.33 4.47 13.08
N LYS A 146 18.76 3.26 12.70
CA LYS A 146 20.13 3.00 12.26
C LYS A 146 20.46 3.78 10.99
N LEU A 147 19.53 3.85 10.04
CA LEU A 147 19.68 4.62 8.81
C LEU A 147 19.86 6.11 9.11
N CYS A 148 19.01 6.69 9.96
CA CYS A 148 19.11 8.08 10.36
C CYS A 148 20.44 8.37 11.07
N SER A 149 20.87 7.50 11.98
CA SER A 149 22.16 7.64 12.68
C SER A 149 23.34 7.61 11.70
N LYS A 150 23.31 6.72 10.70
CA LYS A 150 24.33 6.63 9.65
C LYS A 150 24.41 7.90 8.79
N GLN A 151 23.27 8.57 8.60
CA GLN A 151 23.17 9.82 7.84
C GLN A 151 23.33 11.07 8.70
N ASN A 152 23.66 10.94 9.97
CA ASN A 152 23.76 12.05 10.93
C ASN A 152 22.45 12.87 11.06
N ILE A 153 21.30 12.25 10.84
CA ILE A 153 19.99 12.87 11.03
C ILE A 153 19.65 12.81 12.52
N LYS A 154 19.42 13.98 13.12
CA LYS A 154 19.07 14.06 14.53
C LYS A 154 17.70 13.46 14.79
N GLN A 155 17.62 12.59 15.78
CA GLN A 155 16.38 11.97 16.26
C GLN A 155 16.25 12.16 17.78
N PRO A 156 15.02 12.15 18.32
CA PRO A 156 14.81 12.02 19.76
C PRO A 156 15.46 10.73 20.27
N LEU A 157 15.96 10.78 21.49
CA LEU A 157 16.46 9.58 22.16
C LEU A 157 15.31 8.58 22.30
N SER A 158 15.50 7.38 21.79
CA SER A 158 14.47 6.34 21.79
C SER A 158 15.06 4.96 22.02
N ARG A 159 14.27 4.07 22.59
CA ARG A 159 14.59 2.65 22.76
C ARG A 159 13.37 1.80 22.48
N ILE A 160 13.61 0.59 21.99
CA ILE A 160 12.57 -0.43 21.77
C ILE A 160 12.60 -1.35 23.00
N ALA A 161 11.43 -1.66 23.54
CA ALA A 161 11.26 -2.61 24.63
C ALA A 161 10.23 -3.67 24.24
N ASN A 162 10.58 -4.94 24.41
CA ASN A 162 9.72 -6.09 24.12
C ASN A 162 9.22 -6.78 25.40
N SER A 163 9.66 -6.29 26.57
CA SER A 163 9.25 -6.77 27.88
C SER A 163 9.09 -5.61 28.86
N GLU A 164 8.40 -5.86 29.97
CA GLU A 164 8.23 -4.85 31.04
C GLU A 164 9.57 -4.47 31.69
N VAL A 165 10.49 -5.43 31.84
CA VAL A 165 11.83 -5.18 32.38
C VAL A 165 12.63 -4.25 31.45
N GLU A 166 12.63 -4.55 30.15
CA GLU A 166 13.28 -3.71 29.15
C GLU A 166 12.64 -2.31 29.06
N LEU A 167 11.32 -2.21 29.28
CA LEU A 167 10.63 -0.93 29.33
C LEU A 167 11.13 -0.08 30.48
N VAL A 168 11.22 -0.63 31.70
CA VAL A 168 11.71 0.09 32.88
C VAL A 168 13.17 0.52 32.67
N ASP A 169 14.03 -0.35 32.15
CA ASP A 169 15.42 -0.01 31.84
C ASP A 169 15.50 1.11 30.79
N SER A 170 14.65 1.04 29.75
CA SER A 170 14.59 2.05 28.70
C SER A 170 14.17 3.42 29.24
N VAL A 171 13.15 3.47 30.12
CA VAL A 171 12.70 4.69 30.77
C VAL A 171 13.79 5.29 31.68
N ASN A 172 14.48 4.47 32.45
CA ASN A 172 15.59 4.91 33.28
C ASN A 172 16.75 5.48 32.45
N HIS A 173 16.98 4.95 31.27
CA HIS A 173 18.03 5.43 30.37
C HIS A 173 17.65 6.74 29.67
N ILE A 174 16.39 6.86 29.20
CA ILE A 174 15.92 8.04 28.47
C ILE A 174 15.64 9.21 29.40
N GLY A 175 15.09 8.94 30.59
CA GLY A 175 14.64 9.96 31.55
C GLY A 175 13.22 10.46 31.22
N PHE A 176 12.59 11.12 32.18
CA PHE A 176 11.28 11.75 32.01
C PHE A 176 11.38 13.19 31.48
N PRO A 177 10.39 13.66 30.70
CA PRO A 177 9.20 12.96 30.25
C PRO A 177 9.47 11.98 29.08
N VAL A 178 8.78 10.84 29.05
CA VAL A 178 8.87 9.86 27.96
C VAL A 178 7.51 9.65 27.30
N LEU A 179 7.55 9.34 26.00
CA LEU A 179 6.37 8.94 25.24
C LEU A 179 6.43 7.44 24.96
N LEU A 180 5.44 6.70 25.43
CA LEU A 180 5.27 5.29 25.11
C LEU A 180 4.39 5.16 23.87
N ARG A 181 4.91 4.50 22.83
CA ARG A 181 4.17 4.25 21.60
C ARG A 181 4.22 2.78 21.24
N PRO A 182 3.08 2.05 21.25
CA PRO A 182 3.04 0.69 20.77
C PRO A 182 3.47 0.59 19.31
N SER A 183 4.04 -0.55 18.91
CA SER A 183 4.28 -0.86 17.51
C SER A 183 2.96 -1.13 16.79
N TYR A 184 2.92 -0.89 15.48
CA TYR A 184 1.77 -1.19 14.61
C TYR A 184 0.45 -0.47 14.97
N VAL A 185 0.51 0.68 15.62
CA VAL A 185 -0.67 1.53 15.85
C VAL A 185 -0.69 2.72 14.92
N LEU A 186 -1.90 3.10 14.51
CA LEU A 186 -2.18 4.23 13.64
C LEU A 186 -2.84 5.36 14.45
N GLY A 187 -2.55 6.62 14.08
CA GLY A 187 -3.24 7.78 14.61
C GLY A 187 -3.07 8.04 16.11
N GLY A 188 -1.94 7.66 16.69
CA GLY A 188 -1.65 7.91 18.10
C GLY A 188 -2.43 7.05 19.09
N ARG A 189 -3.12 6.03 18.63
CA ARG A 189 -3.87 5.10 19.48
C ARG A 189 -2.94 4.46 20.52
N ALA A 190 -3.40 4.43 21.78
CA ALA A 190 -2.69 3.86 22.93
C ALA A 190 -1.29 4.47 23.20
N MET A 191 -1.02 5.68 22.74
CA MET A 191 0.15 6.46 23.19
C MET A 191 -0.07 6.94 24.63
N ARG A 192 0.96 6.90 25.47
CA ARG A 192 0.97 7.36 26.86
C ARG A 192 2.26 8.08 27.17
#